data_d26d148a83cf564f7d7d49eed052bdf8
#
_entry.id   d26d148a83cf564f7d7d49eed052bdf8
#
_cell.length_a   1.000
_cell.length_b   1.000
_cell.length_c   1.000
_cell.angle_alpha   90.00
_cell.angle_beta   90.00
_cell.angle_gamma   90.00
#
_symmetry.space_group_name_H-M   'P 1'
#
loop_
_entity.id
_entity.type
_entity.pdbx_description
1 polymer ?
#
loop_
_entity_poly.entity_id
_entity_poly.type
_entity_poly.pdbx_seq_one_letter_code
_entity_poly.pdbx_strand_id
1 'polypeptide(L)'
;SSSAASDVYKRQVYAKQGVEFIQARAVALRPHGDEADATGAVDLVHTSKARGGDEERIRYDYLINATGPKLKFEATSGLGPDGGNSVSVCTASHAVEAAEHLAASIERMRRGEEQTLVVGMGHGTCTCEGAAFEYAFNVDHELRKAGVRDKARLIYLTNEATLGDFGVGGMTFVEQGFQQSSRMWTESLFTERNVHSILGAHVSRVDPGVIRYETLDGRTHTQDFDFAMLLPPFGGAGLAAYDRDGSDITDQLF
;
A
#
# COMPACT_ATOMS: atom_id res chain seq x y z
N SER A 1 -23.21 -2.67 -3.53
CA SER A 1 -24.10 -3.56 -2.80
C SER A 1 -23.39 -4.71 -2.07
N SER A 2 -22.27 -5.24 -2.55
CA SER A 2 -21.52 -6.29 -1.82
C SER A 2 -20.86 -5.78 -0.55
N SER A 3 -20.43 -4.52 -0.49
CA SER A 3 -19.86 -3.89 0.70
C SER A 3 -20.84 -3.81 1.86
N ALA A 4 -22.10 -3.41 1.58
CA ALA A 4 -23.12 -3.30 2.62
C ALA A 4 -23.46 -4.66 3.28
N ALA A 5 -23.52 -5.74 2.51
CA ALA A 5 -23.73 -7.09 3.04
C ALA A 5 -22.54 -7.58 3.90
N SER A 6 -21.30 -7.27 3.48
CA SER A 6 -20.09 -7.56 4.26
C SER A 6 -20.08 -6.81 5.59
N ASP A 7 -20.50 -5.54 5.61
CA ASP A 7 -20.53 -4.73 6.83
C ASP A 7 -21.59 -5.23 7.83
N VAL A 8 -22.75 -5.65 7.34
CA VAL A 8 -23.79 -6.27 8.20
C VAL A 8 -23.28 -7.57 8.82
N TYR A 9 -22.64 -8.42 8.04
CA TYR A 9 -22.06 -9.67 8.52
C TYR A 9 -20.99 -9.45 9.60
N LYS A 10 -20.08 -8.52 9.35
CA LYS A 10 -19.01 -8.17 10.33
C LYS A 10 -19.59 -7.69 11.65
N ARG A 11 -20.58 -6.80 11.62
CA ARG A 11 -21.26 -6.30 12.83
C ARG A 11 -21.92 -7.43 13.62
N GLN A 12 -22.55 -8.40 12.96
CA GLN A 12 -23.15 -9.56 13.60
C GLN A 12 -22.12 -10.46 14.28
N VAL A 13 -20.96 -10.65 13.65
CA VAL A 13 -19.86 -11.43 14.23
C VAL A 13 -19.32 -10.74 15.49
N TYR A 14 -19.06 -9.43 15.42
CA TYR A 14 -18.57 -8.66 16.56
C TYR A 14 -19.57 -8.70 17.74
N ALA A 15 -20.86 -8.48 17.48
CA ALA A 15 -21.90 -8.53 18.50
C ALA A 15 -21.96 -9.91 19.20
N LYS A 16 -21.82 -11.02 18.45
CA LYS A 16 -21.78 -12.38 19.02
C LYS A 16 -20.57 -12.62 19.92
N GLN A 17 -19.49 -11.88 19.72
CA GLN A 17 -18.27 -11.95 20.54
C GLN A 17 -18.26 -10.94 21.68
N GLY A 18 -19.36 -10.21 21.90
CA GLY A 18 -19.44 -9.16 22.92
C GLY A 18 -18.64 -7.90 22.59
N VAL A 19 -18.28 -7.70 21.32
CA VAL A 19 -17.57 -6.50 20.84
C VAL A 19 -18.59 -5.47 20.42
N GLU A 20 -18.54 -4.28 21.02
CA GLU A 20 -19.32 -3.13 20.61
C GLU A 20 -18.72 -2.50 19.35
N PHE A 21 -19.52 -2.30 18.30
CA PHE A 21 -19.11 -1.65 17.07
C PHE A 21 -19.68 -0.25 16.98
N ILE A 22 -18.81 0.75 16.97
CA ILE A 22 -19.18 2.16 16.87
C ILE A 22 -18.77 2.68 15.49
N GLN A 23 -19.75 3.15 14.71
CA GLN A 23 -19.51 3.74 13.39
C GLN A 23 -19.17 5.23 13.55
N ALA A 24 -17.88 5.50 13.78
CA ALA A 24 -17.35 6.84 14.01
C ALA A 24 -15.94 6.98 13.44
N ARG A 25 -15.50 8.23 13.29
CA ARG A 25 -14.11 8.57 13.00
C ARG A 25 -13.42 8.97 14.31
N ALA A 26 -12.31 8.34 14.66
CA ALA A 26 -11.43 8.82 15.71
C ALA A 26 -10.79 10.13 15.26
N VAL A 27 -10.84 11.16 16.09
CA VAL A 27 -10.33 12.49 15.78
C VAL A 27 -9.19 12.91 16.69
N ALA A 28 -9.17 12.42 17.94
CA ALA A 28 -8.08 12.68 18.85
C ALA A 28 -7.89 11.58 19.87
N LEU A 29 -6.65 11.42 20.33
CA LEU A 29 -6.27 10.61 21.49
C LEU A 29 -5.99 11.50 22.69
N ARG A 30 -6.33 11.00 23.87
CA ARG A 30 -5.97 11.57 25.17
C ARG A 30 -5.35 10.46 26.03
N PRO A 31 -4.07 10.15 25.82
CA PRO A 31 -3.44 8.98 26.46
C PRO A 31 -3.39 9.12 27.98
N HIS A 32 -3.35 10.33 28.49
CA HIS A 32 -3.34 10.63 29.91
C HIS A 32 -4.68 11.16 30.47
N GLY A 33 -5.76 10.99 29.66
CA GLY A 33 -7.11 11.49 30.02
C GLY A 33 -7.26 12.99 29.87
N ASP A 34 -8.04 13.60 30.77
CA ASP A 34 -8.29 15.05 30.85
C ASP A 34 -8.23 15.52 32.29
N GLU A 35 -8.51 16.81 32.54
CA GLU A 35 -8.48 17.38 33.90
C GLU A 35 -9.43 16.66 34.88
N ALA A 36 -10.56 16.15 34.41
CA ALA A 36 -11.57 15.51 35.23
C ALA A 36 -11.27 14.04 35.53
N ASP A 37 -10.58 13.34 34.58
CA ASP A 37 -10.33 11.90 34.68
C ASP A 37 -9.02 11.54 33.96
N ALA A 38 -8.11 10.90 34.68
CA ALA A 38 -6.79 10.49 34.16
C ALA A 38 -6.83 9.25 33.28
N THR A 39 -7.98 8.60 33.12
CA THR A 39 -8.14 7.42 32.27
C THR A 39 -8.00 7.82 30.79
N GLY A 40 -7.19 7.05 30.04
CA GLY A 40 -7.00 7.29 28.60
C GLY A 40 -8.32 7.32 27.83
N ALA A 41 -8.41 8.19 26.82
CA ALA A 41 -9.63 8.37 26.05
C ALA A 41 -9.37 8.60 24.57
N VAL A 42 -10.39 8.29 23.75
CA VAL A 42 -10.47 8.59 22.31
C VAL A 42 -11.66 9.50 22.09
N ASP A 43 -11.44 10.61 21.41
CA ASP A 43 -12.51 11.48 20.92
C ASP A 43 -12.98 11.01 19.54
N LEU A 44 -14.28 10.84 19.37
CA LEU A 44 -14.92 10.31 18.18
C LEU A 44 -15.92 11.31 17.60
N VAL A 45 -16.07 11.29 16.28
CA VAL A 45 -17.19 11.93 15.56
C VAL A 45 -17.95 10.84 14.81
N HIS A 46 -19.22 10.66 15.15
CA HIS A 46 -20.09 9.65 14.53
C HIS A 46 -20.29 9.91 13.05
N THR A 47 -20.28 8.83 12.24
CA THR A 47 -20.47 8.90 10.78
C THR A 47 -21.70 8.12 10.31
N SER A 48 -22.46 7.52 11.23
CA SER A 48 -23.72 6.84 10.90
C SER A 48 -24.81 7.83 10.49
N LYS A 49 -25.80 7.38 9.70
CA LYS A 49 -26.94 8.23 9.29
C LYS A 49 -27.75 8.76 10.48
N ALA A 50 -27.79 8.03 11.58
CA ALA A 50 -28.59 8.37 12.76
C ALA A 50 -27.91 9.35 13.70
N ARG A 51 -26.57 9.34 13.75
CA ARG A 51 -25.75 10.11 14.70
C ARG A 51 -24.65 10.93 14.02
N GLY A 52 -24.73 11.13 12.71
CA GLY A 52 -23.69 11.82 11.96
C GLY A 52 -23.40 13.22 12.49
N GLY A 53 -22.15 13.46 12.88
CA GLY A 53 -21.70 14.71 13.48
C GLY A 53 -21.73 14.74 15.01
N ASP A 54 -22.39 13.77 15.68
CA ASP A 54 -22.34 13.68 17.14
C ASP A 54 -20.90 13.41 17.60
N GLU A 55 -20.47 14.11 18.63
CA GLU A 55 -19.18 13.88 19.29
C GLU A 55 -19.36 12.94 20.48
N GLU A 56 -18.41 12.04 20.67
CA GLU A 56 -18.38 11.12 21.82
C GLU A 56 -16.96 10.90 22.26
N ARG A 57 -16.74 10.81 23.57
CA ARG A 57 -15.47 10.40 24.19
C ARG A 57 -15.61 9.04 24.82
N ILE A 58 -14.75 8.10 24.40
CA ILE A 58 -14.68 6.74 24.95
C ILE A 58 -13.41 6.59 25.74
N ARG A 59 -13.54 6.11 26.97
CA ARG A 59 -12.39 5.81 27.85
C ARG A 59 -11.97 4.36 27.63
N TYR A 60 -10.67 4.09 27.83
CA TYR A 60 -10.09 2.77 27.63
C TYR A 60 -9.03 2.47 28.69
N ASP A 61 -8.86 1.18 29.00
CA ASP A 61 -7.73 0.65 29.75
C ASP A 61 -6.57 0.30 28.82
N TYR A 62 -6.88 -0.23 27.62
CA TYR A 62 -5.94 -0.57 26.57
C TYR A 62 -6.44 -0.05 25.22
N LEU A 63 -5.55 0.50 24.43
CA LEU A 63 -5.85 1.02 23.09
C LEU A 63 -5.01 0.30 22.05
N ILE A 64 -5.65 -0.17 20.97
CA ILE A 64 -4.99 -0.61 19.75
C ILE A 64 -5.31 0.42 18.67
N ASN A 65 -4.28 1.18 18.23
CA ASN A 65 -4.43 2.09 17.11
C ASN A 65 -4.22 1.33 15.80
N ALA A 66 -5.29 1.15 15.04
CA ALA A 66 -5.32 0.50 13.74
C ALA A 66 -6.00 1.40 12.69
N THR A 67 -5.77 2.71 12.76
CA THR A 67 -6.40 3.72 11.88
C THR A 67 -5.90 3.68 10.43
N GLY A 68 -4.88 2.88 10.15
CA GLY A 68 -4.35 2.65 8.82
C GLY A 68 -3.34 3.71 8.36
N PRO A 69 -2.79 3.55 7.15
CA PRO A 69 -1.81 4.46 6.59
C PRO A 69 -2.45 5.65 5.87
N LYS A 70 -1.70 6.75 5.81
CA LYS A 70 -1.88 7.82 4.83
C LYS A 70 -0.94 7.57 3.65
N LEU A 71 -1.47 7.58 2.44
CA LEU A 71 -0.69 7.45 1.21
C LEU A 71 0.02 8.78 0.92
N LYS A 72 1.35 8.75 0.72
CA LYS A 72 2.16 9.95 0.49
C LYS A 72 2.68 9.99 -0.94
N PHE A 73 1.78 10.12 -1.92
CA PHE A 73 2.17 10.27 -3.32
C PHE A 73 3.02 11.52 -3.56
N GLU A 74 2.78 12.57 -2.78
CA GLU A 74 3.52 13.82 -2.82
C GLU A 74 5.01 13.70 -2.46
N ALA A 75 5.43 12.59 -1.87
CA ALA A 75 6.84 12.33 -1.55
C ALA A 75 7.73 12.14 -2.80
N THR A 76 7.13 11.79 -3.94
CA THR A 76 7.84 11.64 -5.21
C THR A 76 7.11 12.44 -6.28
N SER A 77 7.81 13.36 -6.92
CA SER A 77 7.22 14.21 -7.98
C SER A 77 6.68 13.37 -9.13
N GLY A 78 5.40 13.57 -9.49
CA GLY A 78 4.71 12.88 -10.57
C GLY A 78 4.28 11.44 -10.26
N LEU A 79 4.40 10.99 -9.01
CA LEU A 79 3.93 9.69 -8.58
C LEU A 79 2.40 9.69 -8.36
N GLY A 80 1.76 8.60 -8.72
CA GLY A 80 0.38 8.29 -8.39
C GLY A 80 -0.65 8.67 -9.45
N PRO A 81 -1.94 8.30 -9.21
CA PRO A 81 -3.02 8.49 -10.16
C PRO A 81 -3.53 9.94 -10.23
N ASP A 82 -3.64 10.63 -9.11
CA ASP A 82 -4.29 11.97 -9.00
C ASP A 82 -3.40 13.09 -9.57
N GLY A 83 -3.31 13.15 -10.91
CA GLY A 83 -2.48 14.12 -11.64
C GLY A 83 -1.01 13.74 -11.72
N GLY A 84 -0.64 12.53 -11.32
CA GLY A 84 0.67 11.92 -11.55
C GLY A 84 0.74 11.15 -12.88
N ASN A 85 1.79 10.38 -13.03
CA ASN A 85 2.12 9.65 -14.26
C ASN A 85 2.18 8.13 -14.06
N SER A 86 1.69 7.62 -12.93
CA SER A 86 1.61 6.19 -12.63
C SER A 86 0.28 5.84 -11.99
N VAL A 87 -0.13 4.59 -12.08
CA VAL A 87 -1.32 4.08 -11.38
C VAL A 87 -0.95 3.50 -10.02
N SER A 88 -1.95 3.20 -9.20
CA SER A 88 -1.82 2.63 -7.88
C SER A 88 -2.92 1.60 -7.63
N VAL A 89 -2.76 0.75 -6.62
CA VAL A 89 -3.78 -0.20 -6.16
C VAL A 89 -4.11 -0.02 -4.67
N CYS A 90 -3.68 1.08 -4.07
CA CYS A 90 -3.82 1.32 -2.64
C CYS A 90 -5.27 1.59 -2.19
N THR A 91 -6.16 1.98 -3.11
CA THR A 91 -7.59 2.19 -2.84
C THR A 91 -8.44 1.47 -3.90
N ALA A 92 -9.73 1.28 -3.63
CA ALA A 92 -10.64 0.66 -4.59
C ALA A 92 -10.74 1.45 -5.91
N SER A 93 -10.78 2.79 -5.86
CA SER A 93 -10.79 3.65 -7.05
C SER A 93 -9.51 3.54 -7.85
N HIS A 94 -8.35 3.58 -7.18
CA HIS A 94 -7.05 3.41 -7.84
C HIS A 94 -6.92 2.02 -8.50
N ALA A 95 -7.42 0.96 -7.84
CA ALA A 95 -7.38 -0.38 -8.41
C ALA A 95 -8.24 -0.51 -9.68
N VAL A 96 -9.39 0.17 -9.74
CA VAL A 96 -10.23 0.23 -10.96
C VAL A 96 -9.48 0.93 -12.09
N GLU A 97 -8.91 2.11 -11.81
CA GLU A 97 -8.10 2.86 -12.79
C GLU A 97 -6.90 2.05 -13.28
N ALA A 98 -6.17 1.39 -12.37
CA ALA A 98 -5.05 0.52 -12.73
C ALA A 98 -5.48 -0.65 -13.64
N ALA A 99 -6.65 -1.24 -13.39
CA ALA A 99 -7.20 -2.30 -14.22
C ALA A 99 -7.58 -1.81 -15.63
N GLU A 100 -8.13 -0.60 -15.76
CA GLU A 100 -8.46 0.03 -17.05
C GLU A 100 -7.18 0.31 -17.86
N HIS A 101 -6.13 0.86 -17.22
CA HIS A 101 -4.84 1.10 -17.86
C HIS A 101 -4.15 -0.21 -18.31
N LEU A 102 -4.18 -1.26 -17.47
CA LEU A 102 -3.65 -2.57 -17.84
C LEU A 102 -4.43 -3.18 -19.01
N ALA A 103 -5.76 -3.07 -19.02
CA ALA A 103 -6.59 -3.52 -20.12
C ALA A 103 -6.24 -2.80 -21.44
N ALA A 104 -6.02 -1.48 -21.40
CA ALA A 104 -5.58 -0.70 -22.56
C ALA A 104 -4.22 -1.17 -23.07
N SER A 105 -3.26 -1.46 -22.18
CA SER A 105 -1.95 -2.03 -22.55
C SER A 105 -2.09 -3.42 -23.19
N ILE A 106 -2.97 -4.27 -22.68
CA ILE A 106 -3.28 -5.60 -23.27
C ILE A 106 -3.84 -5.43 -24.67
N GLU A 107 -4.75 -4.50 -24.92
CA GLU A 107 -5.29 -4.25 -26.25
C GLU A 107 -4.23 -3.75 -27.25
N ARG A 108 -3.26 -2.93 -26.80
CA ARG A 108 -2.11 -2.52 -27.62
C ARG A 108 -1.24 -3.73 -27.98
N MET A 109 -0.96 -4.61 -27.02
CA MET A 109 -0.20 -5.84 -27.25
C MET A 109 -0.92 -6.80 -28.21
N ARG A 110 -2.26 -6.92 -28.14
CA ARG A 110 -3.06 -7.69 -29.10
C ARG A 110 -2.94 -7.17 -30.55
N ARG A 111 -2.69 -5.88 -30.72
CA ARG A 111 -2.39 -5.27 -32.03
C ARG A 111 -0.94 -5.46 -32.47
N GLY A 112 -0.11 -6.14 -31.67
CA GLY A 112 1.28 -6.46 -31.99
C GLY A 112 2.30 -5.46 -31.42
N GLU A 113 1.87 -4.46 -30.64
CA GLU A 113 2.79 -3.50 -29.99
C GLU A 113 3.48 -4.15 -28.80
N GLU A 114 4.80 -3.98 -28.69
CA GLU A 114 5.53 -4.37 -27.47
C GLU A 114 5.32 -3.32 -26.37
N GLN A 115 5.20 -3.75 -25.12
CA GLN A 115 4.96 -2.88 -23.98
C GLN A 115 5.93 -3.16 -22.84
N THR A 116 6.44 -2.12 -22.21
CA THR A 116 7.21 -2.19 -20.98
C THR A 116 6.27 -1.87 -19.80
N LEU A 117 6.05 -2.86 -18.93
CA LEU A 117 5.23 -2.72 -17.73
C LEU A 117 6.13 -2.71 -16.51
N VAL A 118 6.03 -1.66 -15.68
CA VAL A 118 6.77 -1.53 -14.44
C VAL A 118 5.81 -1.65 -13.26
N VAL A 119 6.12 -2.53 -12.33
CA VAL A 119 5.38 -2.72 -11.06
C VAL A 119 6.37 -2.56 -9.93
N GLY A 120 6.04 -1.79 -8.88
CA GLY A 120 6.98 -1.69 -7.77
C GLY A 120 6.78 -0.51 -6.84
N MET A 121 7.90 -0.04 -6.31
CA MET A 121 7.98 1.02 -5.32
C MET A 121 8.22 2.37 -5.97
N GLY A 122 7.44 3.37 -5.56
CA GLY A 122 7.54 4.75 -6.07
C GLY A 122 8.43 5.66 -5.22
N HIS A 123 9.12 5.12 -4.21
CA HIS A 123 10.03 5.89 -3.35
C HIS A 123 10.97 4.95 -2.60
N GLY A 124 12.15 5.42 -2.20
CA GLY A 124 13.14 4.63 -1.47
C GLY A 124 12.76 4.20 -0.05
N THR A 125 11.72 4.81 0.52
CA THR A 125 11.21 4.47 1.87
C THR A 125 9.85 3.78 1.84
N CYS A 126 9.46 3.20 0.70
CA CYS A 126 8.26 2.37 0.63
C CYS A 126 8.43 1.09 1.47
N THR A 127 7.31 0.58 2.01
CA THR A 127 7.29 -0.53 2.95
C THR A 127 6.25 -1.60 2.62
N CYS A 128 5.70 -1.59 1.41
CA CYS A 128 4.65 -2.53 0.99
C CYS A 128 5.10 -3.40 -0.20
N GLU A 129 6.33 -3.89 -0.14
CA GLU A 129 6.99 -4.69 -1.17
C GLU A 129 6.17 -5.95 -1.53
N GLY A 130 5.59 -6.60 -0.53
CA GLY A 130 4.76 -7.78 -0.73
C GLY A 130 3.54 -7.53 -1.63
N ALA A 131 2.90 -6.36 -1.52
CA ALA A 131 1.77 -6.00 -2.37
C ALA A 131 2.18 -5.78 -3.83
N ALA A 132 3.31 -5.12 -4.07
CA ALA A 132 3.84 -4.95 -5.42
C ALA A 132 4.31 -6.28 -6.03
N PHE A 133 4.93 -7.13 -5.22
CA PHE A 133 5.31 -8.49 -5.59
C PHE A 133 4.10 -9.32 -6.05
N GLU A 134 3.04 -9.34 -5.25
CA GLU A 134 1.79 -10.02 -5.60
C GLU A 134 1.17 -9.44 -6.88
N TYR A 135 1.12 -8.11 -7.00
CA TYR A 135 0.56 -7.46 -8.18
C TYR A 135 1.34 -7.77 -9.46
N ALA A 136 2.67 -7.88 -9.39
CA ALA A 136 3.48 -8.27 -10.56
C ALA A 136 3.09 -9.66 -11.09
N PHE A 137 2.78 -10.61 -10.21
CA PHE A 137 2.30 -11.94 -10.63
C PHE A 137 0.86 -11.93 -11.11
N ASN A 138 0.01 -11.07 -10.56
CA ASN A 138 -1.33 -10.89 -11.09
C ASN A 138 -1.29 -10.31 -12.52
N VAL A 139 -0.39 -9.36 -12.77
CA VAL A 139 -0.14 -8.84 -14.12
C VAL A 139 0.37 -9.94 -15.06
N ASP A 140 1.39 -10.72 -14.65
CA ASP A 140 1.89 -11.86 -15.44
C ASP A 140 0.77 -12.85 -15.78
N HIS A 141 -0.09 -13.16 -14.80
CA HIS A 141 -1.23 -14.04 -14.99
C HIS A 141 -2.22 -13.51 -16.03
N GLU A 142 -2.63 -12.24 -15.93
CA GLU A 142 -3.56 -11.62 -16.87
C GLU A 142 -2.97 -11.50 -18.28
N LEU A 143 -1.68 -11.22 -18.41
CA LEU A 143 -0.99 -11.20 -19.71
C LEU A 143 -0.96 -12.59 -20.36
N ARG A 144 -0.71 -13.65 -19.58
CA ARG A 144 -0.76 -15.06 -20.08
C ARG A 144 -2.16 -15.45 -20.48
N LYS A 145 -3.14 -15.14 -19.65
CA LYS A 145 -4.57 -15.40 -19.94
C LYS A 145 -5.05 -14.67 -21.20
N ALA A 146 -4.53 -13.45 -21.45
CA ALA A 146 -4.81 -12.69 -22.66
C ALA A 146 -4.04 -13.16 -23.89
N GLY A 147 -3.04 -14.06 -23.76
CA GLY A 147 -2.19 -14.56 -24.83
C GLY A 147 -1.19 -13.53 -25.37
N VAL A 148 -0.78 -12.56 -24.56
CA VAL A 148 0.11 -11.44 -24.98
C VAL A 148 1.38 -11.31 -24.14
N ARG A 149 1.68 -12.32 -23.30
CA ARG A 149 2.84 -12.26 -22.38
C ARG A 149 4.18 -12.08 -23.09
N ASP A 150 4.32 -12.61 -24.29
CA ASP A 150 5.50 -12.49 -25.16
C ASP A 150 5.73 -11.07 -25.70
N LYS A 151 4.72 -10.19 -25.66
CA LYS A 151 4.78 -8.78 -26.03
C LYS A 151 5.12 -7.87 -24.86
N ALA A 152 5.17 -8.39 -23.66
CA ALA A 152 5.37 -7.61 -22.44
C ALA A 152 6.78 -7.80 -21.88
N ARG A 153 7.51 -6.71 -21.69
CA ARG A 153 8.66 -6.65 -20.78
C ARG A 153 8.14 -6.25 -19.40
N LEU A 154 8.03 -7.22 -18.49
CA LEU A 154 7.58 -6.98 -17.11
C LEU A 154 8.78 -6.76 -16.19
N ILE A 155 8.77 -5.62 -15.50
CA ILE A 155 9.85 -5.17 -14.61
C ILE A 155 9.29 -4.96 -13.21
N TYR A 156 9.94 -5.54 -12.22
CA TYR A 156 9.73 -5.26 -10.80
C TYR A 156 10.79 -4.29 -10.31
N LEU A 157 10.40 -3.10 -9.90
CA LEU A 157 11.28 -2.03 -9.42
C LEU A 157 11.09 -1.86 -7.93
N THR A 158 12.16 -2.05 -7.14
CA THR A 158 12.08 -2.02 -5.69
C THR A 158 13.26 -1.32 -5.04
N ASN A 159 13.00 -0.71 -3.88
CA ASN A 159 14.02 -0.16 -2.99
C ASN A 159 14.77 -1.25 -2.18
N GLU A 160 14.29 -2.50 -2.20
CA GLU A 160 14.97 -3.62 -1.57
C GLU A 160 16.37 -3.84 -2.17
N ALA A 161 17.36 -4.15 -1.32
CA ALA A 161 18.70 -4.48 -1.78
C ALA A 161 18.78 -5.88 -2.42
N THR A 162 17.86 -6.79 -2.06
CA THR A 162 17.74 -8.15 -2.59
C THR A 162 16.27 -8.53 -2.74
N LEU A 163 15.94 -9.32 -3.76
CA LEU A 163 14.60 -9.89 -3.89
C LEU A 163 14.22 -10.72 -2.66
N GLY A 164 12.97 -10.56 -2.22
CA GLY A 164 12.44 -11.34 -1.10
C GLY A 164 12.87 -10.86 0.27
N ASP A 165 13.42 -9.66 0.37
CA ASP A 165 13.68 -8.97 1.63
C ASP A 165 12.37 -8.63 2.35
N PHE A 166 11.37 -8.13 1.62
CA PHE A 166 10.03 -7.77 2.09
C PHE A 166 10.03 -6.80 3.29
N GLY A 167 11.06 -5.96 3.42
CA GLY A 167 11.20 -5.00 4.50
C GLY A 167 11.55 -5.60 5.87
N VAL A 168 11.87 -6.92 5.92
CA VAL A 168 12.18 -7.65 7.16
C VAL A 168 13.54 -8.36 7.13
N GLY A 169 14.38 -8.08 6.15
CA GLY A 169 15.69 -8.73 5.96
C GLY A 169 15.60 -10.14 5.39
N GLY A 170 14.44 -10.49 4.81
CA GLY A 170 14.16 -11.81 4.29
C GLY A 170 13.61 -12.79 5.33
N MET A 171 13.18 -13.95 4.86
CA MET A 171 12.62 -15.02 5.67
C MET A 171 13.23 -16.37 5.30
N THR A 172 13.26 -17.28 6.27
CA THR A 172 13.61 -18.69 6.05
C THR A 172 12.43 -19.55 6.43
N PHE A 173 12.08 -20.50 5.60
CA PHE A 173 10.98 -21.44 5.81
C PHE A 173 11.39 -22.86 5.39
N VAL A 174 10.63 -23.85 5.85
CA VAL A 174 10.83 -25.25 5.49
C VAL A 174 9.70 -25.68 4.58
N GLU A 175 10.05 -26.15 3.39
CA GLU A 175 9.12 -26.68 2.41
C GLU A 175 9.54 -28.11 2.04
N GLN A 176 8.64 -29.08 2.20
CA GLN A 176 8.87 -30.51 1.94
C GLN A 176 10.15 -31.06 2.62
N GLY A 177 10.51 -30.54 3.79
CA GLY A 177 11.70 -30.92 4.57
C GLY A 177 12.98 -30.21 4.16
N PHE A 178 12.95 -29.33 3.17
CA PHE A 178 14.10 -28.51 2.75
C PHE A 178 13.99 -27.09 3.28
N GLN A 179 15.10 -26.55 3.78
CA GLN A 179 15.18 -25.17 4.18
C GLN A 179 15.30 -24.29 2.93
N GLN A 180 14.40 -23.33 2.81
CA GLN A 180 14.35 -22.34 1.74
C GLN A 180 14.46 -20.94 2.30
N SER A 181 15.01 -19.99 1.53
CA SER A 181 14.93 -18.56 1.84
C SER A 181 13.92 -17.87 0.90
N SER A 182 13.29 -16.80 1.40
CA SER A 182 12.43 -15.95 0.58
C SER A 182 13.15 -15.41 -0.66
N ARG A 183 14.43 -15.13 -0.54
CA ARG A 183 15.28 -14.72 -1.67
C ARG A 183 15.33 -15.78 -2.77
N MET A 184 15.75 -17.00 -2.45
CA MET A 184 15.86 -18.08 -3.44
C MET A 184 14.51 -18.38 -4.09
N TRP A 185 13.44 -18.39 -3.28
CA TRP A 185 12.10 -18.61 -3.75
C TRP A 185 11.64 -17.51 -4.73
N THR A 186 11.86 -16.24 -4.39
CA THR A 186 11.49 -15.09 -5.22
C THR A 186 12.31 -15.04 -6.51
N GLU A 187 13.63 -15.24 -6.44
CA GLU A 187 14.51 -15.29 -7.62
C GLU A 187 14.09 -16.42 -8.59
N SER A 188 13.69 -17.56 -8.07
CA SER A 188 13.18 -18.68 -8.86
C SER A 188 11.87 -18.33 -9.59
N LEU A 189 10.91 -17.75 -8.87
CA LEU A 189 9.64 -17.32 -9.44
C LEU A 189 9.80 -16.25 -10.52
N PHE A 190 10.70 -15.30 -10.32
CA PHE A 190 10.98 -14.25 -11.30
C PHE A 190 11.63 -14.82 -12.56
N THR A 191 12.57 -15.74 -12.39
CA THR A 191 13.22 -16.44 -13.51
C THR A 191 12.20 -17.25 -14.32
N GLU A 192 11.36 -18.05 -13.64
CA GLU A 192 10.30 -18.85 -14.27
C GLU A 192 9.32 -18.00 -15.10
N ARG A 193 8.99 -16.81 -14.61
CA ARG A 193 8.01 -15.91 -15.23
C ARG A 193 8.62 -14.85 -16.14
N ASN A 194 9.93 -14.85 -16.29
CA ASN A 194 10.65 -13.83 -17.05
C ASN A 194 10.30 -12.40 -16.56
N VAL A 195 10.32 -12.19 -15.23
CA VAL A 195 10.17 -10.88 -14.62
C VAL A 195 11.56 -10.32 -14.33
N HIS A 196 11.87 -9.15 -14.88
CA HIS A 196 13.13 -8.47 -14.62
C HIS A 196 13.04 -7.69 -13.31
N SER A 197 14.14 -7.64 -12.53
CA SER A 197 14.18 -6.85 -11.30
C SER A 197 15.17 -5.69 -11.39
N ILE A 198 14.76 -4.54 -10.85
CA ILE A 198 15.62 -3.39 -10.57
C ILE A 198 15.60 -3.22 -9.06
N LEU A 199 16.76 -3.43 -8.42
CA LEU A 199 16.92 -3.47 -6.97
C LEU A 199 17.60 -2.22 -6.44
N GLY A 200 17.39 -1.91 -5.16
CA GLY A 200 17.98 -0.76 -4.48
C GLY A 200 17.62 0.58 -5.13
N ALA A 201 16.44 0.66 -5.76
CA ALA A 201 16.01 1.83 -6.49
C ALA A 201 15.26 2.82 -5.59
N HIS A 202 15.81 4.01 -5.42
CA HIS A 202 15.11 5.15 -4.87
C HIS A 202 14.52 5.97 -6.01
N VAL A 203 13.21 5.83 -6.24
CA VAL A 203 12.51 6.64 -7.27
C VAL A 203 12.43 8.08 -6.77
N SER A 204 12.99 8.99 -7.55
CA SER A 204 13.03 10.42 -7.27
C SER A 204 12.00 11.22 -8.06
N ARG A 205 11.56 10.70 -9.22
CA ARG A 205 10.59 11.35 -10.08
C ARG A 205 9.95 10.37 -11.08
N VAL A 206 8.68 10.59 -11.37
CA VAL A 206 7.96 9.90 -12.46
C VAL A 206 7.47 10.95 -13.46
N ASP A 207 8.10 10.97 -14.63
CA ASP A 207 7.68 11.78 -15.78
C ASP A 207 6.73 10.96 -16.67
N PRO A 208 5.98 11.56 -17.63
CA PRO A 208 5.19 10.79 -18.59
C PRO A 208 6.05 9.77 -19.33
N GLY A 209 5.80 8.48 -19.11
CA GLY A 209 6.53 7.38 -19.75
C GLY A 209 7.93 7.09 -19.23
N VAL A 210 8.44 7.80 -18.21
CA VAL A 210 9.82 7.64 -17.71
C VAL A 210 9.87 7.72 -16.18
N ILE A 211 10.45 6.69 -15.53
CA ILE A 211 10.79 6.69 -14.11
C ILE A 211 12.26 7.09 -13.97
N ARG A 212 12.55 8.03 -13.06
CA ARG A 212 13.91 8.39 -12.64
C ARG A 212 14.18 7.87 -11.26
N TYR A 213 15.30 7.19 -11.09
CA TYR A 213 15.68 6.61 -9.80
C TYR A 213 17.18 6.66 -9.58
N GLU A 214 17.59 6.60 -8.33
CA GLU A 214 18.97 6.48 -7.88
C GLU A 214 19.15 5.08 -7.26
N THR A 215 20.26 4.45 -7.54
CA THR A 215 20.67 3.18 -6.94
C THR A 215 21.54 3.39 -5.71
N LEU A 216 21.72 2.34 -4.89
CA LEU A 216 22.47 2.41 -3.62
C LEU A 216 23.95 2.88 -3.79
N ASP A 217 24.49 2.82 -5.00
CA ASP A 217 25.83 3.35 -5.32
C ASP A 217 25.83 4.85 -5.71
N GLY A 218 24.67 5.52 -5.57
CA GLY A 218 24.52 6.95 -5.86
C GLY A 218 24.40 7.31 -7.34
N ARG A 219 24.22 6.32 -8.21
CA ARG A 219 24.04 6.56 -9.66
C ARG A 219 22.59 6.80 -10.01
N THR A 220 22.35 7.79 -10.84
CA THR A 220 21.03 8.09 -11.38
C THR A 220 20.76 7.32 -12.68
N HIS A 221 19.57 6.76 -12.78
CA HIS A 221 19.09 5.95 -13.91
C HIS A 221 17.70 6.39 -14.37
N THR A 222 17.33 5.93 -15.56
CA THR A 222 15.97 6.07 -16.08
C THR A 222 15.44 4.71 -16.54
N GLN A 223 14.12 4.51 -16.40
CA GLN A 223 13.40 3.36 -16.93
C GLN A 223 12.17 3.85 -17.67
N ASP A 224 12.13 3.62 -18.99
CA ASP A 224 10.94 3.90 -19.79
C ASP A 224 9.83 2.90 -19.48
N PHE A 225 8.58 3.34 -19.58
CA PHE A 225 7.42 2.50 -19.38
C PHE A 225 6.23 2.90 -20.25
N ASP A 226 5.39 1.93 -20.56
CA ASP A 226 4.06 2.12 -21.16
C ASP A 226 2.95 2.00 -20.11
N PHE A 227 3.20 1.24 -19.06
CA PHE A 227 2.36 1.09 -17.87
C PHE A 227 3.23 1.07 -16.62
N ALA A 228 2.88 1.85 -15.61
CA ALA A 228 3.55 1.81 -14.31
C ALA A 228 2.55 1.77 -13.16
N MET A 229 2.60 0.73 -12.34
CA MET A 229 1.94 0.66 -11.03
C MET A 229 2.99 0.80 -9.95
N LEU A 230 2.99 1.95 -9.27
CA LEU A 230 3.99 2.29 -8.27
C LEU A 230 3.32 2.62 -6.93
N LEU A 231 3.79 1.98 -5.87
CA LEU A 231 3.29 2.22 -4.52
C LEU A 231 3.99 3.41 -3.88
N PRO A 232 3.25 4.31 -3.19
CA PRO A 232 3.83 5.43 -2.47
C PRO A 232 4.38 4.99 -1.11
N PRO A 233 5.22 5.78 -0.46
CA PRO A 233 5.49 5.60 0.96
C PRO A 233 4.24 5.89 1.79
N PHE A 234 4.18 5.27 2.96
CA PHE A 234 3.07 5.42 3.89
C PHE A 234 3.47 6.29 5.08
N GLY A 235 2.52 7.06 5.58
CA GLY A 235 2.61 7.72 6.88
C GLY A 235 1.48 7.24 7.78
N GLY A 236 1.50 7.61 9.05
CA GLY A 236 0.37 7.40 9.96
C GLY A 236 -0.85 8.21 9.51
N ALA A 237 -2.05 7.69 9.75
CA ALA A 237 -3.27 8.49 9.65
C ALA A 237 -3.15 9.69 10.62
N GLY A 238 -3.54 10.88 10.15
CA GLY A 238 -3.46 12.09 10.96
C GLY A 238 -4.46 12.06 12.12
N LEU A 239 -4.06 11.46 13.23
CA LEU A 239 -4.82 11.43 14.48
C LEU A 239 -4.10 12.36 15.47
N ALA A 240 -4.79 13.41 15.93
CA ALA A 240 -4.23 14.32 16.91
C ALA A 240 -4.12 13.65 18.29
N ALA A 241 -3.16 14.09 19.10
CA ALA A 241 -3.05 13.65 20.49
C ALA A 241 -2.88 14.85 21.44
N TYR A 242 -3.60 14.82 22.56
CA TYR A 242 -3.59 15.88 23.55
C TYR A 242 -3.28 15.35 24.94
N ASP A 243 -2.45 16.09 25.67
CA ASP A 243 -2.20 15.84 27.09
C ASP A 243 -3.39 16.31 27.95
N ARG A 244 -3.33 16.06 29.25
CA ARG A 244 -4.38 16.38 30.23
C ARG A 244 -4.75 17.87 30.25
N ASP A 245 -3.77 18.74 30.09
CA ASP A 245 -3.93 20.20 30.06
C ASP A 245 -4.39 20.72 28.70
N GLY A 246 -4.62 19.83 27.71
CA GLY A 246 -5.01 20.19 26.35
C GLY A 246 -3.86 20.57 25.41
N SER A 247 -2.60 20.49 25.87
CA SER A 247 -1.44 20.70 24.99
C SER A 247 -1.35 19.60 23.93
N ASP A 248 -0.95 19.99 22.71
CA ASP A 248 -0.76 19.06 21.60
C ASP A 248 0.54 18.26 21.78
N ILE A 249 0.42 16.95 21.84
CA ILE A 249 1.52 16.00 21.98
C ILE A 249 1.58 15.02 20.78
N THR A 250 0.97 15.36 19.65
CA THR A 250 0.87 14.48 18.46
C THR A 250 2.23 13.99 18.02
N ASP A 251 3.21 14.88 17.87
CA ASP A 251 4.58 14.54 17.43
C ASP A 251 5.39 13.70 18.43
N GLN A 252 4.87 13.49 19.65
CA GLN A 252 5.52 12.65 20.66
C GLN A 252 5.02 11.20 20.62
N LEU A 253 3.88 10.96 19.93
CA LEU A 253 3.23 9.65 19.87
C LEU A 253 3.24 9.02 18.48
N PHE A 254 3.47 9.80 17.42
CA PHE A 254 3.38 9.35 16.02
C PHE A 254 4.60 9.76 15.20
#